data_a30f131bb7038477ffdb25b20ca7b8fa
#
_entry.id   a30f131bb7038477ffdb25b20ca7b8fa
#
_cell.length_a   1.000
_cell.length_b   1.000
_cell.length_c   1.000
_cell.angle_alpha   90.00
_cell.angle_beta   90.00
_cell.angle_gamma   90.00
#
_symmetry.space_group_name_H-M   'P 1'
#
loop_
_entity.id
_entity.type
_entity.pdbx_description
1 polymer ?
#
loop_
_entity_poly.entity_id
_entity_poly.type
_entity_poly.pdbx_seq_one_letter_code
_entity_poly.pdbx_strand_id
1 'polypeptide(L)'
;MRFHLRTIVCVCLLLLGVTPSSWADEGIRQVQEELRKRNLYFGDIDGQSSDELIGALKRYQKRKGFAVTGTICADTAASLRIQTTIASTDKDPSEWEDLPIDPEPPAEPPPPSSVISQDRVNKFVETYLRNGESNDICLQVWFYAFPVQYFEYGSQDKKFVRQDIKYYVKAWPERKYVLAGPATLVGSGNEHEALVEFSIAYDLRNQKKVTSGKAKYFWTVRSEGDVLKIASIREELLPNK
;
A
#
# COMPACT_ATOMS: atom_id res chain seq x y z
N MET A 1 -43.63 -33.90 33.49
CA MET A 1 -44.53 -34.74 32.69
C MET A 1 -45.34 -33.85 31.75
N ARG A 2 -45.31 -34.18 30.46
CA ARG A 2 -46.09 -33.66 29.33
C ARG A 2 -45.56 -32.42 28.60
N PHE A 3 -45.02 -32.74 27.47
CA PHE A 3 -44.63 -31.94 26.29
C PHE A 3 -45.84 -31.23 25.67
N HIS A 4 -45.63 -30.00 25.20
CA HIS A 4 -46.41 -29.44 24.11
C HIS A 4 -45.50 -28.87 23.03
N LEU A 5 -45.50 -29.62 21.97
CA LEU A 5 -44.99 -29.33 20.65
C LEU A 5 -45.73 -28.11 20.04
N ARG A 6 -45.07 -27.01 19.80
CA ARG A 6 -45.64 -25.90 19.03
C ARG A 6 -44.88 -25.75 17.74
N THR A 7 -45.56 -26.14 16.69
CA THR A 7 -45.28 -25.99 15.30
C THR A 7 -44.93 -24.55 14.98
N ILE A 8 -43.65 -24.28 14.55
CA ILE A 8 -43.25 -22.98 14.02
C ILE A 8 -43.38 -23.07 12.50
N VAL A 9 -44.35 -22.31 12.00
CA VAL A 9 -44.56 -22.06 10.59
C VAL A 9 -43.34 -21.27 10.06
N CYS A 10 -42.59 -21.89 9.15
CA CYS A 10 -41.50 -21.27 8.46
C CYS A 10 -42.05 -20.36 7.37
N VAL A 11 -42.11 -19.06 7.64
CA VAL A 11 -42.37 -18.04 6.63
C VAL A 11 -41.06 -17.75 5.97
N CYS A 12 -40.80 -18.35 4.80
CA CYS A 12 -39.72 -17.97 3.91
C CYS A 12 -39.96 -16.57 3.33
N LEU A 13 -39.41 -15.55 4.00
CA LEU A 13 -39.28 -14.23 3.40
C LEU A 13 -38.10 -14.31 2.41
N LEU A 14 -38.41 -14.36 1.13
CA LEU A 14 -37.45 -14.11 0.04
C LEU A 14 -37.01 -12.64 0.10
N LEU A 15 -36.02 -12.36 0.93
CA LEU A 15 -35.25 -11.14 0.81
C LEU A 15 -34.36 -11.28 -0.42
N LEU A 16 -34.75 -10.64 -1.51
CA LEU A 16 -33.93 -10.32 -2.64
C LEU A 16 -32.70 -9.58 -2.08
N GLY A 17 -31.60 -10.32 -1.93
CA GLY A 17 -30.32 -9.79 -1.53
C GLY A 17 -29.82 -8.85 -2.61
N VAL A 18 -30.01 -7.55 -2.41
CA VAL A 18 -29.23 -6.53 -3.11
C VAL A 18 -27.81 -6.65 -2.56
N THR A 19 -26.96 -7.34 -3.31
CA THR A 19 -25.52 -7.44 -3.01
C THR A 19 -24.92 -6.04 -3.14
N PRO A 20 -24.21 -5.52 -2.13
CA PRO A 20 -23.50 -4.24 -2.26
C PRO A 20 -22.16 -4.45 -2.97
N SER A 21 -22.16 -4.87 -4.23
CA SER A 21 -20.94 -4.96 -5.05
C SER A 21 -20.64 -3.69 -5.86
N SER A 22 -21.50 -2.67 -5.77
CA SER A 22 -21.49 -1.53 -6.67
C SER A 22 -20.45 -0.45 -6.33
N TRP A 23 -19.99 -0.31 -5.09
CA TRP A 23 -19.19 0.86 -4.70
C TRP A 23 -17.69 0.75 -5.03
N ALA A 24 -17.13 -0.45 -4.99
CA ALA A 24 -15.73 -0.66 -5.38
C ALA A 24 -15.56 -0.50 -6.90
N ASP A 25 -16.50 -1.00 -7.66
CA ASP A 25 -16.53 -0.94 -9.12
C ASP A 25 -16.67 0.51 -9.65
N GLU A 26 -17.50 1.33 -8.99
CA GLU A 26 -17.70 2.73 -9.38
C GLU A 26 -16.45 3.58 -9.15
N GLY A 27 -15.71 3.36 -8.06
CA GLY A 27 -14.45 4.05 -7.81
C GLY A 27 -13.38 3.71 -8.86
N ILE A 28 -13.29 2.45 -9.25
CA ILE A 28 -12.38 2.02 -10.33
C ILE A 28 -12.82 2.61 -11.67
N ARG A 29 -14.09 2.62 -11.97
CA ARG A 29 -14.65 3.21 -13.20
C ARG A 29 -14.31 4.70 -13.32
N GLN A 30 -14.45 5.46 -12.25
CA GLN A 30 -14.07 6.88 -12.22
C GLN A 30 -12.56 7.06 -12.46
N VAL A 31 -11.72 6.19 -11.90
CA VAL A 31 -10.27 6.19 -12.18
C VAL A 31 -9.99 5.93 -13.65
N GLN A 32 -10.63 4.93 -14.25
CA GLN A 32 -10.49 4.60 -15.67
C GLN A 32 -10.89 5.80 -16.54
N GLU A 33 -12.02 6.45 -16.25
CA GLU A 33 -12.49 7.65 -16.94
C GLU A 33 -11.49 8.81 -16.84
N GLU A 34 -11.01 9.11 -15.63
CA GLU A 34 -10.08 10.20 -15.38
C GLU A 34 -8.70 9.98 -16.03
N LEU A 35 -8.22 8.75 -16.04
CA LEU A 35 -6.98 8.41 -16.74
C LEU A 35 -7.16 8.43 -18.27
N ARG A 36 -8.35 8.10 -18.78
CA ARG A 36 -8.68 8.20 -20.20
C ARG A 36 -8.71 9.65 -20.67
N LYS A 37 -9.33 10.56 -19.91
CA LYS A 37 -9.32 12.02 -20.21
C LYS A 37 -7.90 12.60 -20.31
N ARG A 38 -6.93 11.97 -19.62
CA ARG A 38 -5.52 12.35 -19.61
C ARG A 38 -4.66 11.58 -20.62
N ASN A 39 -5.28 10.81 -21.51
CA ASN A 39 -4.59 9.95 -22.50
C ASN A 39 -3.59 8.97 -21.86
N LEU A 40 -3.89 8.45 -20.69
CA LEU A 40 -3.08 7.48 -19.96
C LEU A 40 -3.68 6.09 -19.91
N TYR A 41 -4.98 5.95 -20.16
CA TYR A 41 -5.70 4.68 -20.17
C TYR A 41 -6.53 4.54 -21.45
N PHE A 42 -6.42 3.38 -22.10
CA PHE A 42 -7.09 3.10 -23.39
C PHE A 42 -7.96 1.84 -23.35
N GLY A 43 -7.98 1.10 -22.22
CA GLY A 43 -8.79 -0.08 -21.99
C GLY A 43 -10.27 0.25 -21.73
N ASP A 44 -11.10 -0.76 -21.48
CA ASP A 44 -12.52 -0.60 -21.22
C ASP A 44 -12.81 0.11 -19.89
N ILE A 45 -13.87 0.92 -19.86
CA ILE A 45 -14.35 1.59 -18.65
C ILE A 45 -15.42 0.69 -18.01
N ASP A 46 -14.99 -0.39 -17.41
CA ASP A 46 -15.83 -1.47 -16.88
C ASP A 46 -15.87 -1.54 -15.34
N GLY A 47 -15.08 -0.70 -14.66
CA GLY A 47 -14.96 -0.73 -13.20
C GLY A 47 -14.12 -1.89 -12.69
N GLN A 48 -13.39 -2.61 -13.57
CA GLN A 48 -12.54 -3.72 -13.17
C GLN A 48 -11.06 -3.35 -13.14
N SER A 49 -10.30 -3.99 -12.27
CA SER A 49 -8.85 -3.84 -12.24
C SER A 49 -8.22 -4.70 -13.33
N SER A 50 -7.36 -4.09 -14.14
CA SER A 50 -6.62 -4.76 -15.21
C SER A 50 -5.14 -4.35 -15.18
N ASP A 51 -4.28 -5.14 -15.82
CA ASP A 51 -2.86 -4.79 -15.96
C ASP A 51 -2.66 -3.48 -16.71
N GLU A 52 -3.55 -3.19 -17.66
CA GLU A 52 -3.53 -1.92 -18.39
C GLU A 52 -3.87 -0.73 -17.49
N LEU A 53 -4.86 -0.89 -16.60
CA LEU A 53 -5.19 0.13 -15.58
C LEU A 53 -4.03 0.33 -14.60
N ILE A 54 -3.41 -0.75 -14.15
CA ILE A 54 -2.22 -0.70 -13.28
C ILE A 54 -1.07 0.05 -13.97
N GLY A 55 -0.83 -0.25 -15.24
CA GLY A 55 0.17 0.46 -16.05
C GLY A 55 -0.15 1.96 -16.20
N ALA A 56 -1.40 2.30 -16.44
CA ALA A 56 -1.86 3.69 -16.55
C ALA A 56 -1.69 4.46 -15.22
N LEU A 57 -2.05 3.82 -14.10
CA LEU A 57 -1.82 4.38 -12.77
C LEU A 57 -0.34 4.63 -12.48
N LYS A 58 0.54 3.68 -12.82
CA LYS A 58 2.00 3.85 -12.66
C LYS A 58 2.53 5.04 -13.47
N ARG A 59 2.10 5.20 -14.73
CA ARG A 59 2.47 6.35 -15.57
C ARG A 59 1.98 7.66 -14.97
N TYR A 60 0.75 7.69 -14.48
CA TYR A 60 0.18 8.87 -13.82
C TYR A 60 0.93 9.24 -12.55
N GLN A 61 1.15 8.27 -11.67
CA GLN A 61 1.89 8.45 -10.41
C GLN A 61 3.31 8.97 -10.66
N LYS A 62 4.03 8.39 -11.64
CA LYS A 62 5.36 8.86 -12.04
C LYS A 62 5.33 10.33 -12.49
N ARG A 63 4.35 10.71 -13.33
CA ARG A 63 4.18 12.08 -13.84
C ARG A 63 3.91 13.10 -12.73
N LYS A 64 3.20 12.68 -11.68
CA LYS A 64 2.86 13.51 -10.51
C LYS A 64 3.91 13.49 -9.40
N GLY A 65 4.99 12.73 -9.56
CA GLY A 65 5.99 12.56 -8.50
C GLY A 65 5.50 11.75 -7.29
N PHE A 66 4.42 10.99 -7.46
CA PHE A 66 3.91 10.10 -6.42
C PHE A 66 4.67 8.78 -6.38
N ALA A 67 4.53 8.03 -5.27
CA ALA A 67 4.99 6.65 -5.22
C ALA A 67 4.34 5.82 -6.34
N VAL A 68 5.16 5.17 -7.19
CA VAL A 68 4.69 4.44 -8.38
C VAL A 68 4.19 3.05 -7.98
N THR A 69 3.01 3.00 -7.37
CA THR A 69 2.41 1.79 -6.81
C THR A 69 1.56 1.01 -7.81
N GLY A 70 0.98 1.70 -8.80
CA GLY A 70 -0.05 1.14 -9.68
C GLY A 70 -1.39 0.87 -8.97
N THR A 71 -1.57 1.39 -7.74
CA THR A 71 -2.81 1.29 -6.96
C THR A 71 -3.42 2.66 -6.73
N ILE A 72 -4.72 2.70 -6.45
CA ILE A 72 -5.44 3.93 -6.15
C ILE A 72 -5.24 4.23 -4.67
N CYS A 73 -4.23 5.05 -4.36
CA CYS A 73 -3.96 5.55 -3.02
C CYS A 73 -4.62 6.92 -2.82
N ALA A 74 -4.67 7.40 -1.56
CA ALA A 74 -5.32 8.66 -1.20
C ALA A 74 -4.84 9.84 -2.07
N ASP A 75 -3.53 10.02 -2.24
CA ASP A 75 -2.95 11.07 -3.07
C ASP A 75 -3.32 10.92 -4.54
N THR A 76 -3.33 9.67 -5.06
CA THR A 76 -3.73 9.39 -6.43
C THR A 76 -5.20 9.70 -6.65
N ALA A 77 -6.08 9.29 -5.72
CA ALA A 77 -7.51 9.54 -5.77
C ALA A 77 -7.82 11.04 -5.70
N ALA A 78 -7.21 11.76 -4.76
CA ALA A 78 -7.35 13.21 -4.61
C ALA A 78 -6.89 13.96 -5.86
N SER A 79 -5.72 13.61 -6.41
CA SER A 79 -5.18 14.22 -7.62
C SER A 79 -6.00 13.90 -8.88
N LEU A 80 -6.66 12.74 -8.93
CA LEU A 80 -7.61 12.39 -9.98
C LEU A 80 -8.99 13.01 -9.76
N ARG A 81 -9.21 13.72 -8.64
CA ARG A 81 -10.50 14.30 -8.23
C ARG A 81 -11.63 13.27 -8.12
N ILE A 82 -11.29 12.07 -7.71
CA ILE A 82 -12.27 11.02 -7.48
C ILE A 82 -12.89 11.27 -6.12
N GLN A 83 -14.21 11.43 -6.09
CA GLN A 83 -14.95 11.56 -4.85
C GLN A 83 -14.98 10.20 -4.13
N THR A 84 -13.89 9.87 -3.47
CA THR A 84 -14.00 8.96 -2.32
C THR A 84 -14.68 9.77 -1.23
N THR A 85 -15.79 9.29 -0.70
CA THR A 85 -16.51 9.90 0.41
C THR A 85 -15.64 9.89 1.67
N ILE A 86 -14.62 10.74 1.70
CA ILE A 86 -13.83 11.08 2.87
C ILE A 86 -13.51 12.58 2.74
N ALA A 87 -14.27 13.36 3.50
CA ALA A 87 -14.09 14.76 3.89
C ALA A 87 -13.21 15.69 3.03
N SER A 88 -13.88 16.70 2.54
CA SER A 88 -13.45 17.90 1.84
C SER A 88 -12.32 18.69 2.52
N THR A 89 -11.42 19.23 1.71
CA THR A 89 -10.95 20.60 1.94
C THR A 89 -10.80 21.29 0.58
N ASP A 90 -11.53 22.39 0.44
CA ASP A 90 -11.58 23.25 -0.74
C ASP A 90 -10.21 23.84 -1.10
N LYS A 91 -9.84 23.75 -2.37
CA LYS A 91 -9.04 24.74 -3.09
C LYS A 91 -9.34 24.74 -4.57
N ASP A 92 -9.40 25.98 -5.11
CA ASP A 92 -9.84 26.46 -6.41
C ASP A 92 -9.17 25.77 -7.63
N PRO A 93 -9.94 25.47 -8.71
CA PRO A 93 -9.48 24.70 -9.88
C PRO A 93 -8.85 25.49 -11.05
N SER A 94 -8.50 26.76 -10.90
CA SER A 94 -8.25 27.62 -12.08
C SER A 94 -6.79 27.75 -12.55
N GLU A 95 -5.84 26.96 -12.10
CA GLU A 95 -4.44 27.11 -12.51
C GLU A 95 -3.84 25.82 -13.11
N TRP A 96 -4.22 25.55 -14.37
CA TRP A 96 -3.57 24.53 -15.22
C TRP A 96 -3.20 25.15 -16.55
N GLU A 97 -2.12 25.93 -16.58
CA GLU A 97 -1.49 26.32 -17.83
C GLU A 97 -0.79 25.10 -18.45
N ASP A 98 -1.06 24.95 -19.75
CA ASP A 98 -0.45 23.96 -20.64
C ASP A 98 1.06 24.14 -20.68
N LEU A 99 1.81 23.20 -20.11
CA LEU A 99 3.25 23.10 -20.36
C LEU A 99 3.48 22.48 -21.73
N PRO A 100 4.38 23.06 -22.57
CA PRO A 100 4.67 22.56 -23.90
C PRO A 100 5.16 21.11 -23.84
N ILE A 101 4.65 20.29 -24.74
CA ILE A 101 5.13 18.93 -24.97
C ILE A 101 6.42 19.06 -25.78
N ASP A 102 7.56 18.92 -25.15
CA ASP A 102 8.83 18.78 -25.83
C ASP A 102 9.01 17.29 -26.24
N PRO A 103 9.13 16.99 -27.54
CA PRO A 103 9.23 15.61 -28.00
C PRO A 103 10.71 15.15 -28.08
N GLU A 104 11.41 15.13 -26.97
CA GLU A 104 12.66 14.36 -26.91
C GLU A 104 12.38 13.01 -26.25
N PRO A 105 12.62 11.87 -26.95
CA PRO A 105 12.47 10.58 -26.31
C PRO A 105 13.43 10.54 -25.14
N PRO A 106 12.94 10.23 -23.92
CA PRO A 106 13.82 10.06 -22.77
C PRO A 106 14.87 9.01 -23.15
N ALA A 107 16.13 9.31 -22.91
CA ALA A 107 17.20 8.31 -22.96
C ALA A 107 16.71 7.04 -22.28
N GLU A 108 16.89 5.89 -22.90
CA GLU A 108 16.48 4.59 -22.32
C GLU A 108 16.98 4.55 -20.88
N PRO A 109 16.08 4.26 -19.92
CA PRO A 109 16.52 4.12 -18.55
C PRO A 109 17.61 3.05 -18.51
N PRO A 110 18.69 3.25 -17.74
CA PRO A 110 19.74 2.24 -17.62
C PRO A 110 19.10 0.91 -17.27
N PRO A 111 19.61 -0.21 -17.82
CA PRO A 111 19.02 -1.53 -17.60
C PRO A 111 18.83 -1.75 -16.09
N PRO A 112 17.69 -2.32 -15.67
CA PRO A 112 17.36 -2.47 -14.27
C PRO A 112 18.50 -3.17 -13.55
N SER A 113 19.08 -2.50 -12.56
CA SER A 113 20.09 -3.12 -11.71
C SER A 113 19.42 -4.19 -10.86
N SER A 114 19.55 -5.45 -11.25
CA SER A 114 19.08 -6.59 -10.48
C SER A 114 19.78 -6.70 -9.12
N VAL A 115 20.96 -6.07 -9.00
CA VAL A 115 21.79 -6.13 -7.80
C VAL A 115 21.16 -5.34 -6.65
N ILE A 116 20.95 -6.03 -5.53
CA ILE A 116 20.51 -5.41 -4.28
C ILE A 116 21.74 -4.81 -3.58
N SER A 117 21.94 -3.51 -3.73
CA SER A 117 23.05 -2.79 -3.10
C SER A 117 22.66 -2.27 -1.71
N GLN A 118 23.67 -2.01 -0.88
CA GLN A 118 23.50 -1.42 0.45
C GLN A 118 22.75 -0.08 0.39
N ASP A 119 23.04 0.77 -0.59
CA ASP A 119 22.39 2.08 -0.75
C ASP A 119 20.91 1.94 -1.13
N ARG A 120 20.58 0.98 -2.00
CA ARG A 120 19.17 0.68 -2.33
C ARG A 120 18.41 0.22 -1.10
N VAL A 121 19.02 -0.63 -0.27
CA VAL A 121 18.42 -1.12 0.97
C VAL A 121 18.22 0.01 1.96
N ASN A 122 19.21 0.86 2.20
CA ASN A 122 19.10 1.99 3.10
C ASN A 122 17.93 2.90 2.70
N LYS A 123 17.89 3.29 1.43
CA LYS A 123 16.81 4.13 0.89
C LYS A 123 15.44 3.45 0.98
N PHE A 124 15.37 2.15 0.77
CA PHE A 124 14.15 1.38 0.88
C PHE A 124 13.62 1.34 2.32
N VAL A 125 14.48 1.05 3.31
CA VAL A 125 14.15 1.02 4.73
C VAL A 125 13.69 2.41 5.21
N GLU A 126 14.44 3.47 4.88
CA GLU A 126 14.05 4.85 5.23
C GLU A 126 12.67 5.22 4.65
N THR A 127 12.43 4.83 3.39
CA THR A 127 11.15 5.09 2.72
C THR A 127 10.01 4.29 3.36
N TYR A 128 10.25 3.03 3.75
CA TYR A 128 9.28 2.22 4.48
C TYR A 128 8.91 2.85 5.83
N LEU A 129 9.89 3.24 6.63
CA LEU A 129 9.65 3.86 7.95
C LEU A 129 8.86 5.17 7.83
N ARG A 130 9.25 6.05 6.91
CA ARG A 130 8.53 7.31 6.65
C ARG A 130 7.08 7.07 6.20
N ASN A 131 6.84 6.09 5.32
CA ASN A 131 5.47 5.74 4.90
C ASN A 131 4.69 5.03 6.01
N GLY A 132 5.36 4.30 6.90
CA GLY A 132 4.77 3.72 8.11
C GLY A 132 4.21 4.75 9.08
N GLU A 133 4.71 5.99 9.07
CA GLU A 133 4.17 7.11 9.86
C GLU A 133 2.88 7.69 9.25
N SER A 134 2.64 7.46 7.96
CA SER A 134 1.44 7.94 7.27
C SER A 134 0.22 7.05 7.57
N ASN A 135 -0.98 7.58 7.35
CA ASN A 135 -2.22 6.81 7.46
C ASN A 135 -2.63 6.18 6.12
N ASP A 136 -1.80 6.28 5.07
CA ASP A 136 -2.06 5.68 3.77
C ASP A 136 -1.71 4.18 3.78
N ILE A 137 -2.76 3.36 3.91
CA ILE A 137 -2.65 1.90 3.94
C ILE A 137 -2.14 1.34 2.60
N CYS A 138 -2.48 1.99 1.47
CA CYS A 138 -2.03 1.53 0.15
C CYS A 138 -0.51 1.65 0.01
N LEU A 139 0.06 2.76 0.48
CA LEU A 139 1.51 2.96 0.48
C LEU A 139 2.22 1.94 1.36
N GLN A 140 1.66 1.64 2.54
CA GLN A 140 2.26 0.66 3.45
C GLN A 140 2.21 -0.76 2.88
N VAL A 141 1.07 -1.19 2.32
CA VAL A 141 0.91 -2.51 1.68
C VAL A 141 1.79 -2.68 0.44
N TRP A 142 2.11 -1.58 -0.25
CA TRP A 142 2.92 -1.62 -1.46
C TRP A 142 4.32 -2.20 -1.25
N PHE A 143 4.90 -2.07 -0.04
CA PHE A 143 6.24 -2.57 0.25
C PHE A 143 6.38 -4.09 0.23
N TYR A 144 5.29 -4.85 0.26
CA TYR A 144 5.33 -6.31 0.39
C TYR A 144 5.22 -7.02 -0.97
N ALA A 145 6.00 -8.10 -1.12
CA ALA A 145 5.81 -9.11 -2.16
C ALA A 145 4.81 -10.16 -1.65
N PHE A 146 3.85 -10.57 -2.47
CA PHE A 146 2.83 -11.52 -2.04
C PHE A 146 2.96 -12.86 -2.77
N PRO A 147 2.77 -13.99 -2.04
CA PRO A 147 2.56 -14.09 -0.59
C PRO A 147 3.81 -13.67 0.21
N VAL A 148 3.63 -13.08 1.39
CA VAL A 148 4.71 -12.63 2.27
C VAL A 148 4.77 -13.49 3.55
N GLN A 149 5.97 -13.81 4.04
CA GLN A 149 6.14 -14.35 5.38
C GLN A 149 6.01 -13.20 6.38
N TYR A 150 4.87 -13.13 7.05
CA TYR A 150 4.43 -11.96 7.78
C TYR A 150 4.44 -12.19 9.29
N PHE A 151 5.49 -11.74 9.94
CA PHE A 151 5.70 -11.91 11.39
C PHE A 151 5.51 -13.38 11.81
N GLU A 152 4.79 -13.61 12.93
CA GLU A 152 4.43 -14.94 13.43
C GLU A 152 3.24 -15.59 12.70
N TYR A 153 2.56 -14.83 11.82
CA TYR A 153 1.38 -15.34 11.11
C TYR A 153 1.71 -16.24 9.92
N GLY A 154 3.01 -16.38 9.57
CA GLY A 154 3.44 -17.19 8.44
C GLY A 154 3.09 -16.58 7.08
N SER A 155 2.85 -17.42 6.08
CA SER A 155 2.57 -16.97 4.71
C SER A 155 1.20 -16.31 4.60
N GLN A 156 1.18 -15.01 4.24
CA GLN A 156 -0.05 -14.22 4.16
C GLN A 156 -0.22 -13.55 2.81
N ASP A 157 -1.49 -13.38 2.43
CA ASP A 157 -1.89 -12.66 1.22
C ASP A 157 -2.02 -11.14 1.44
N LYS A 158 -2.21 -10.42 0.34
CA LYS A 158 -2.39 -8.97 0.34
C LYS A 158 -3.59 -8.50 1.18
N LYS A 159 -4.66 -9.30 1.20
CA LYS A 159 -5.89 -8.96 1.92
C LYS A 159 -5.67 -8.99 3.44
N PHE A 160 -4.98 -10.03 3.93
CA PHE A 160 -4.62 -10.16 5.33
C PHE A 160 -3.73 -8.99 5.78
N VAL A 161 -2.61 -8.75 5.08
CA VAL A 161 -1.66 -7.67 5.41
C VAL A 161 -2.34 -6.30 5.39
N ARG A 162 -3.19 -6.04 4.39
CA ARG A 162 -3.96 -4.80 4.34
C ARG A 162 -4.89 -4.62 5.54
N GLN A 163 -5.54 -5.69 5.97
CA GLN A 163 -6.45 -5.64 7.12
C GLN A 163 -5.69 -5.42 8.42
N ASP A 164 -4.55 -6.08 8.60
CA ASP A 164 -3.67 -5.92 9.76
C ASP A 164 -3.13 -4.50 9.87
N ILE A 165 -2.57 -3.96 8.80
CA ILE A 165 -2.11 -2.55 8.73
C ILE A 165 -3.25 -1.59 9.05
N LYS A 166 -4.48 -1.83 8.56
CA LYS A 166 -5.65 -1.01 8.86
C LYS A 166 -5.97 -1.00 10.36
N TYR A 167 -5.88 -2.15 11.02
CA TYR A 167 -6.08 -2.23 12.47
C TYR A 167 -4.96 -1.52 13.23
N TYR A 168 -3.72 -1.68 12.81
CA TYR A 168 -2.57 -1.04 13.43
C TYR A 168 -2.64 0.49 13.31
N VAL A 169 -2.94 1.03 12.13
CA VAL A 169 -3.11 2.47 11.89
C VAL A 169 -4.26 3.04 12.74
N LYS A 170 -5.36 2.31 12.86
CA LYS A 170 -6.50 2.71 13.72
C LYS A 170 -6.14 2.69 15.20
N ALA A 171 -5.37 1.71 15.65
CA ALA A 171 -4.94 1.59 17.04
C ALA A 171 -3.93 2.66 17.43
N TRP A 172 -3.05 3.03 16.51
CA TRP A 172 -1.97 3.98 16.69
C TRP A 172 -1.95 5.01 15.57
N PRO A 173 -2.83 6.04 15.61
CA PRO A 173 -2.92 7.05 14.56
C PRO A 173 -1.68 7.95 14.46
N GLU A 174 -0.96 8.13 15.55
CA GLU A 174 0.30 8.88 15.58
C GLU A 174 1.45 7.91 15.81
N ARG A 175 2.33 7.82 14.83
CA ARG A 175 3.47 6.90 14.83
C ARG A 175 4.72 7.65 14.40
N LYS A 176 5.83 7.42 15.11
CA LYS A 176 7.16 7.92 14.77
C LYS A 176 8.14 6.77 14.82
N TYR A 177 9.00 6.71 13.81
CA TYR A 177 10.03 5.71 13.69
C TYR A 177 11.37 6.38 13.41
N VAL A 178 12.38 6.02 14.18
CA VAL A 178 13.75 6.51 14.00
C VAL A 178 14.67 5.30 13.81
N LEU A 179 15.38 5.28 12.69
CA LEU A 179 16.38 4.26 12.42
C LEU A 179 17.54 4.39 13.41
N ALA A 180 17.87 3.32 14.13
CA ALA A 180 18.91 3.31 15.15
C ALA A 180 20.27 2.85 14.58
N GLY A 181 20.65 3.39 13.43
CA GLY A 181 21.83 3.05 12.65
C GLY A 181 21.47 2.56 11.24
N PRO A 182 22.44 2.39 10.35
CA PRO A 182 22.19 1.94 9.00
C PRO A 182 21.59 0.53 8.98
N ALA A 183 20.74 0.24 8.00
CA ALA A 183 20.34 -1.13 7.72
C ALA A 183 21.56 -1.92 7.21
N THR A 184 21.63 -3.19 7.53
CA THR A 184 22.77 -4.04 7.18
C THR A 184 22.32 -5.17 6.27
N LEU A 185 22.98 -5.32 5.13
CA LEU A 185 22.91 -6.54 4.32
C LEU A 185 23.70 -7.64 5.03
N VAL A 186 22.99 -8.66 5.54
CA VAL A 186 23.61 -9.78 6.30
C VAL A 186 24.02 -10.92 5.38
N GLY A 187 23.39 -11.01 4.21
CA GLY A 187 23.67 -12.04 3.22
C GLY A 187 22.79 -11.92 1.98
N SER A 188 23.19 -12.61 0.94
CA SER A 188 22.41 -12.77 -0.29
C SER A 188 21.82 -14.18 -0.30
N GLY A 189 20.50 -14.30 -0.41
CA GLY A 189 19.84 -15.59 -0.59
C GLY A 189 20.03 -16.12 -2.02
N ASN A 190 20.01 -15.22 -3.00
CA ASN A 190 20.27 -15.41 -4.43
C ASN A 190 20.46 -14.03 -5.09
N GLU A 191 20.59 -13.98 -6.42
CA GLU A 191 20.76 -12.73 -7.16
C GLU A 191 19.61 -11.72 -7.00
N HIS A 192 18.44 -12.19 -6.60
CA HIS A 192 17.22 -11.40 -6.49
C HIS A 192 16.72 -11.22 -5.06
N GLU A 193 17.34 -11.83 -4.07
CA GLU A 193 16.95 -11.76 -2.66
C GLU A 193 18.14 -11.47 -1.76
N ALA A 194 17.91 -10.66 -0.73
CA ALA A 194 18.90 -10.34 0.28
C ALA A 194 18.28 -10.31 1.67
N LEU A 195 19.10 -10.69 2.66
CA LEU A 195 18.74 -10.60 4.08
C LEU A 195 19.17 -9.24 4.62
N VAL A 196 18.26 -8.55 5.28
CA VAL A 196 18.45 -7.21 5.81
C VAL A 196 18.11 -7.18 7.29
N GLU A 197 19.01 -6.63 8.10
CA GLU A 197 18.76 -6.37 9.52
C GLU A 197 18.89 -4.90 9.82
N PHE A 198 18.01 -4.38 10.67
CA PHE A 198 18.11 -3.03 11.19
C PHE A 198 17.33 -2.89 12.51
N SER A 199 17.63 -1.84 13.25
CA SER A 199 16.94 -1.53 14.50
C SER A 199 16.29 -0.15 14.41
N ILE A 200 15.15 -0.01 15.07
CA ILE A 200 14.44 1.26 15.18
C ILE A 200 14.13 1.60 16.64
N ALA A 201 14.00 2.88 16.90
CA ALA A 201 13.20 3.37 18.01
C ALA A 201 11.82 3.77 17.49
N TYR A 202 10.78 3.50 18.26
CA TYR A 202 9.41 3.87 17.91
C TYR A 202 8.74 4.64 19.04
N ASP A 203 7.83 5.55 18.64
CA ASP A 203 6.91 6.27 19.53
C ASP A 203 5.52 6.18 18.90
N LEU A 204 4.59 5.56 19.63
CA LEU A 204 3.22 5.30 19.19
C LEU A 204 2.25 5.97 20.14
N ARG A 205 1.26 6.69 19.59
CA ARG A 205 0.30 7.44 20.39
C ARG A 205 -1.13 7.25 19.88
N ASN A 206 -2.03 7.20 20.82
CA ASN A 206 -3.46 7.38 20.60
C ASN A 206 -4.07 8.21 21.76
N GLN A 207 -5.37 8.44 21.72
CA GLN A 207 -6.08 9.23 22.72
C GLN A 207 -5.95 8.72 24.17
N LYS A 208 -5.58 7.44 24.36
CA LYS A 208 -5.58 6.77 25.68
C LYS A 208 -4.20 6.36 26.14
N LYS A 209 -3.26 6.20 25.22
CA LYS A 209 -1.97 5.55 25.53
C LYS A 209 -0.85 6.14 24.67
N VAL A 210 0.31 6.28 25.30
CA VAL A 210 1.61 6.50 24.65
C VAL A 210 2.48 5.30 24.94
N THR A 211 3.18 4.77 23.96
CA THR A 211 4.16 3.72 24.13
C THR A 211 5.36 3.97 23.23
N SER A 212 6.54 3.75 23.75
CA SER A 212 7.79 3.87 23.02
C SER A 212 8.69 2.69 23.33
N GLY A 213 9.60 2.39 22.44
CA GLY A 213 10.51 1.27 22.60
C GLY A 213 11.49 1.17 21.47
N LYS A 214 12.16 0.02 21.41
CA LYS A 214 13.08 -0.34 20.33
C LYS A 214 12.71 -1.70 19.78
N ALA A 215 12.88 -1.88 18.49
CA ALA A 215 12.67 -3.15 17.82
C ALA A 215 13.80 -3.42 16.83
N LYS A 216 14.15 -4.68 16.66
CA LYS A 216 15.05 -5.16 15.61
C LYS A 216 14.24 -5.89 14.57
N TYR A 217 14.44 -5.53 13.31
CA TYR A 217 13.79 -6.15 12.15
C TYR A 217 14.74 -7.06 11.40
N PHE A 218 14.18 -8.15 10.90
CA PHE A 218 14.83 -9.11 10.02
C PHE A 218 13.95 -9.28 8.79
N TRP A 219 14.45 -8.81 7.65
CA TRP A 219 13.72 -8.89 6.38
C TRP A 219 14.42 -9.80 5.39
N THR A 220 13.65 -10.47 4.56
CA THR A 220 14.08 -10.89 3.25
C THR A 220 13.51 -9.89 2.26
N VAL A 221 14.37 -9.17 1.56
CA VAL A 221 13.96 -8.27 0.48
C VAL A 221 14.18 -8.95 -0.87
N ARG A 222 13.25 -8.73 -1.79
CA ARG A 222 13.29 -9.25 -3.16
C ARG A 222 13.32 -8.11 -4.14
N SER A 223 14.13 -8.24 -5.20
CA SER A 223 14.12 -7.30 -6.33
C SER A 223 13.06 -7.73 -7.34
N GLU A 224 12.08 -6.86 -7.59
CA GLU A 224 11.09 -7.01 -8.65
C GLU A 224 11.33 -5.89 -9.69
N GLY A 225 12.20 -6.17 -10.66
CA GLY A 225 12.74 -5.15 -11.55
C GLY A 225 13.54 -4.11 -10.77
N ASP A 226 13.20 -2.82 -10.95
CA ASP A 226 13.86 -1.72 -10.24
C ASP A 226 13.37 -1.50 -8.81
N VAL A 227 12.40 -2.30 -8.34
CA VAL A 227 11.74 -2.10 -7.06
C VAL A 227 12.13 -3.19 -6.08
N LEU A 228 12.41 -2.80 -4.84
CA LEU A 228 12.56 -3.75 -3.74
C LEU A 228 11.19 -4.01 -3.09
N LYS A 229 10.96 -5.25 -2.68
CA LYS A 229 9.77 -5.71 -1.94
C LYS A 229 10.19 -6.56 -0.74
N ILE A 230 9.38 -6.53 0.31
CA ILE A 230 9.56 -7.37 1.50
C ILE A 230 8.89 -8.71 1.23
N ALA A 231 9.68 -9.79 1.09
CA ALA A 231 9.20 -11.16 0.95
C ALA A 231 9.04 -11.86 2.30
N SER A 232 9.80 -11.42 3.31
CA SER A 232 9.67 -11.89 4.69
C SER A 232 9.94 -10.74 5.66
N ILE A 233 9.17 -10.68 6.75
CA ILE A 233 9.34 -9.72 7.83
C ILE A 233 9.17 -10.41 9.17
N ARG A 234 10.14 -10.19 10.05
CA ARG A 234 10.10 -10.58 11.45
C ARG A 234 10.62 -9.43 12.30
N GLU A 235 10.06 -9.26 13.48
CA GLU A 235 10.56 -8.28 14.45
C GLU A 235 10.86 -8.94 15.80
N GLU A 236 11.76 -8.30 16.54
CA GLU A 236 12.11 -8.64 17.90
C GLU A 236 12.12 -7.36 18.74
N LEU A 237 11.28 -7.32 19.77
CA LEU A 237 11.24 -6.19 20.69
C LEU A 237 12.48 -6.21 21.58
N LEU A 238 13.19 -5.10 21.63
CA LEU A 238 14.37 -4.95 22.46
C LEU A 238 14.00 -4.41 23.84
N PRO A 239 14.69 -4.88 24.92
CA PRO A 239 14.40 -4.39 26.27
C PRO A 239 14.71 -2.89 26.35
N ASN A 240 13.82 -2.14 26.97
CA ASN A 240 14.08 -0.76 27.35
C ASN A 240 15.09 -0.79 28.52
N LYS A 241 16.30 -0.29 28.28
CA LYS A 241 17.28 -0.08 29.36
C LYS A 241 16.92 1.16 30.14
#